data_9893d89d32c968d82e6328cd3b1b37e9
#
_entry.id   9893d89d32c968d82e6328cd3b1b37e9
#
_cell.length_a   1.000
_cell.length_b   1.000
_cell.length_c   1.000
_cell.angle_alpha   90.00
_cell.angle_beta   90.00
_cell.angle_gamma   90.00
#
_symmetry.space_group_name_H-M   'P 1'
#
loop_
_entity.id
_entity.type
_entity.pdbx_description
1 polymer ?
#
loop_
_entity_poly.entity_id
_entity_poly.type
_entity_poly.pdbx_seq_one_letter_code
_entity_poly.pdbx_strand_id
1 'polypeptide(L)'
;MPTLRVIIDTNVLLSGIAFSQSNPGQIVSAWRQGSIDVVLSSYILEELRRNLPKFSKYHGFSDAELNDLVESFYLLSEIIEPIPSEDPTLRDIGDEPVLGTLIAAKHSAEGIDYLITGDQDLLELAGKYPIIKPAKFWELHAGIKSEPDAQNRLHGKSK
;
A
#
# COMPACT_ATOMS: atom_id res chain seq x y z
N MET A 1 -1.45 15.70 14.17
CA MET A 1 -1.72 14.25 14.24
C MET A 1 -0.68 13.49 13.46
N PRO A 2 -0.12 12.44 14.03
CA PRO A 2 0.83 11.64 13.27
C PRO A 2 0.13 10.96 12.10
N THR A 3 0.83 10.92 10.98
CA THR A 3 0.36 10.27 9.78
C THR A 3 0.45 8.75 9.95
N LEU A 4 -0.56 8.02 9.48
CA LEU A 4 -0.50 6.57 9.47
C LEU A 4 0.64 6.10 8.58
N ARG A 5 1.36 5.11 9.05
CA ARG A 5 2.50 4.54 8.35
C ARG A 5 2.17 3.08 8.03
N VAL A 6 2.10 2.77 6.74
CA VAL A 6 1.56 1.50 6.27
C VAL A 6 2.46 0.86 5.21
N ILE A 7 2.39 -0.47 5.11
CA ILE A 7 2.91 -1.21 3.97
C ILE A 7 1.72 -1.53 3.08
N ILE A 8 1.89 -1.38 1.77
CA ILE A 8 0.86 -1.75 0.80
C ILE A 8 1.40 -2.92 -0.02
N ASP A 9 0.72 -4.06 0.07
CA ASP A 9 1.12 -5.26 -0.66
C ASP A 9 0.96 -5.05 -2.17
N THR A 10 1.72 -5.80 -2.95
CA THR A 10 1.75 -5.69 -4.41
C THR A 10 0.37 -5.77 -5.04
N ASN A 11 -0.45 -6.74 -4.62
CA ASN A 11 -1.77 -6.92 -5.22
C ASN A 11 -2.69 -5.72 -4.98
N VAL A 12 -2.53 -5.04 -3.85
CA VAL A 12 -3.30 -3.82 -3.55
C VAL A 12 -2.82 -2.67 -4.42
N LEU A 13 -1.51 -2.53 -4.62
CA LEU A 13 -0.95 -1.52 -5.52
C LEU A 13 -1.43 -1.75 -6.95
N LEU A 14 -1.38 -3.00 -7.42
CA LEU A 14 -1.84 -3.35 -8.77
C LEU A 14 -3.31 -3.00 -8.95
N SER A 15 -4.15 -3.39 -7.99
CA SER A 15 -5.59 -3.09 -8.05
C SER A 15 -5.85 -1.59 -8.00
N GLY A 16 -5.08 -0.87 -7.20
CA GLY A 16 -5.25 0.58 -7.06
C GLY A 16 -4.88 1.34 -8.32
N ILE A 17 -3.88 0.85 -9.05
CA ILE A 17 -3.46 1.45 -10.31
C ILE A 17 -4.46 1.11 -11.42
N ALA A 18 -4.92 -0.15 -11.46
CA ALA A 18 -5.84 -0.62 -12.49
C ALA A 18 -7.27 -0.07 -12.30
N PHE A 19 -7.69 0.10 -11.05
CA PHE A 19 -9.08 0.47 -10.71
C PHE A 19 -9.09 1.61 -9.72
N SER A 20 -8.97 2.84 -10.21
CA SER A 20 -8.77 4.03 -9.40
C SER A 20 -9.93 4.34 -8.44
N GLN A 21 -11.14 3.86 -8.73
CA GLN A 21 -12.31 4.10 -7.88
C GLN A 21 -12.50 3.06 -6.78
N SER A 22 -11.71 2.00 -6.79
CA SER A 22 -11.78 0.93 -5.79
C SER A 22 -11.18 1.40 -4.47
N ASN A 23 -11.37 0.60 -3.40
CA ASN A 23 -10.72 0.88 -2.12
C ASN A 23 -9.20 0.92 -2.26
N PRO A 24 -8.54 -0.03 -2.96
CA PRO A 24 -7.12 0.12 -3.26
C PRO A 24 -6.79 1.42 -3.99
N GLY A 25 -7.61 1.83 -4.95
CA GLY A 25 -7.41 3.08 -5.70
C GLY A 25 -7.48 4.30 -4.79
N GLN A 26 -8.42 4.32 -3.86
CA GLN A 26 -8.54 5.41 -2.89
C GLN A 26 -7.33 5.47 -1.97
N ILE A 27 -6.81 4.31 -1.56
CA ILE A 27 -5.63 4.24 -0.70
C ILE A 27 -4.39 4.75 -1.44
N VAL A 28 -4.19 4.33 -2.68
CA VAL A 28 -3.07 4.81 -3.50
C VAL A 28 -3.17 6.33 -3.71
N SER A 29 -4.38 6.83 -3.96
CA SER A 29 -4.61 8.27 -4.10
C SER A 29 -4.26 9.02 -2.81
N ALA A 30 -4.66 8.50 -1.66
CA ALA A 30 -4.33 9.11 -0.35
C ALA A 30 -2.82 9.16 -0.15
N TRP A 31 -2.11 8.10 -0.54
CA TRP A 31 -0.65 8.09 -0.48
C TRP A 31 -0.04 9.17 -1.36
N ARG A 32 -0.48 9.25 -2.60
CA ARG A 32 0.06 10.23 -3.56
C ARG A 32 -0.21 11.66 -3.13
N GLN A 33 -1.26 11.88 -2.36
CA GLN A 33 -1.60 13.19 -1.79
C GLN A 33 -0.86 13.49 -0.48
N GLY A 34 -0.07 12.55 0.02
CA GLY A 34 0.68 12.74 1.26
C GLY A 34 -0.13 12.50 2.53
N SER A 35 -1.31 11.90 2.42
CA SER A 35 -2.17 11.66 3.59
C SER A 35 -1.74 10.47 4.43
N ILE A 36 -0.96 9.57 3.86
CA ILE A 36 -0.35 8.44 4.56
C ILE A 36 1.10 8.31 4.15
N ASP A 37 1.89 7.72 5.03
CA ASP A 37 3.29 7.37 4.76
C ASP A 37 3.35 5.89 4.39
N VAL A 38 4.07 5.56 3.33
CA VAL A 38 4.14 4.18 2.84
C VAL A 38 5.56 3.67 2.93
N VAL A 39 5.67 2.46 3.47
CA VAL A 39 6.89 1.67 3.51
C VAL A 39 6.75 0.55 2.49
N LEU A 40 7.75 0.36 1.66
CA LEU A 40 7.81 -0.73 0.70
C LEU A 40 9.17 -1.42 0.85
N SER A 41 9.30 -2.57 0.21
CA SER A 41 10.61 -3.23 0.08
C SER A 41 10.96 -3.34 -1.40
N SER A 42 12.21 -3.63 -1.68
CA SER A 42 12.63 -3.88 -3.06
C SER A 42 11.86 -5.05 -3.67
N TYR A 43 11.50 -6.04 -2.85
CA TYR A 43 10.70 -7.17 -3.29
C TYR A 43 9.32 -6.71 -3.81
N ILE A 44 8.62 -5.88 -3.04
CA ILE A 44 7.29 -5.38 -3.43
C ILE A 44 7.38 -4.55 -4.71
N LEU A 45 8.38 -3.68 -4.81
CA LEU A 45 8.56 -2.85 -6.01
C LEU A 45 8.88 -3.71 -7.24
N GLU A 46 9.70 -4.73 -7.09
CA GLU A 46 10.03 -5.63 -8.19
C GLU A 46 8.82 -6.45 -8.64
N GLU A 47 8.04 -6.94 -7.68
CA GLU A 47 6.78 -7.63 -7.97
C GLU A 47 5.83 -6.71 -8.74
N LEU A 48 5.74 -5.46 -8.31
CA LEU A 48 4.90 -4.46 -8.96
C LEU A 48 5.36 -4.23 -10.40
N ARG A 49 6.65 -3.98 -10.59
CA ARG A 49 7.24 -3.75 -11.92
C ARG A 49 6.95 -4.90 -12.87
N ARG A 50 7.10 -6.14 -12.35
CA ARG A 50 6.95 -7.34 -13.16
C ARG A 50 5.50 -7.61 -13.55
N ASN A 51 4.55 -7.24 -12.70
CA ASN A 51 3.15 -7.58 -12.89
C ASN A 51 2.30 -6.46 -13.52
N LEU A 52 2.74 -5.19 -13.44
CA LEU A 52 1.97 -4.08 -14.01
C LEU A 52 1.62 -4.25 -15.49
N PRO A 53 2.53 -4.74 -16.37
CA PRO A 53 2.18 -4.92 -17.79
C PRO A 53 1.00 -5.86 -18.02
N LYS A 54 0.76 -6.79 -17.11
CA LYS A 54 -0.36 -7.74 -17.24
C LYS A 54 -1.72 -7.07 -17.10
N PHE A 55 -1.77 -5.85 -16.57
CA PHE A 55 -3.00 -5.10 -16.36
C PHE A 55 -3.15 -3.95 -17.36
N SER A 56 -2.40 -3.97 -18.48
CA SER A 56 -2.36 -2.86 -19.43
C SER A 56 -3.73 -2.49 -19.99
N LYS A 57 -4.62 -3.46 -20.17
CA LYS A 57 -5.96 -3.17 -20.68
C LYS A 57 -6.81 -2.37 -19.68
N TYR A 58 -6.44 -2.33 -18.42
CA TYR A 58 -7.16 -1.59 -17.39
C TYR A 58 -6.56 -0.22 -17.14
N HIS A 59 -5.22 -0.11 -17.05
CA HIS A 59 -4.59 1.17 -16.76
C HIS A 59 -4.20 1.97 -18.01
N GLY A 60 -3.98 1.29 -19.14
CA GLY A 60 -3.68 1.96 -20.40
C GLY A 60 -2.31 2.61 -20.50
N PHE A 61 -1.40 2.35 -19.57
CA PHE A 61 -0.07 2.98 -19.56
C PHE A 61 0.89 2.28 -20.52
N SER A 62 1.75 3.07 -21.16
CA SER A 62 2.88 2.56 -21.93
C SER A 62 3.96 2.04 -20.98
N ASP A 63 4.93 1.29 -21.53
CA ASP A 63 6.06 0.82 -20.75
C ASP A 63 6.84 1.97 -20.11
N ALA A 64 7.04 3.07 -20.84
CA ALA A 64 7.72 4.23 -20.30
C ALA A 64 6.93 4.85 -19.13
N GLU A 65 5.62 4.95 -19.27
CA GLU A 65 4.75 5.46 -18.21
C GLU A 65 4.76 4.56 -16.98
N LEU A 66 4.81 3.24 -17.16
CA LEU A 66 4.91 2.29 -16.06
C LEU A 66 6.23 2.43 -15.31
N ASN A 67 7.32 2.60 -16.05
CA ASN A 67 8.63 2.81 -15.41
C ASN A 67 8.62 4.09 -14.58
N ASP A 68 8.06 5.17 -15.11
CA ASP A 68 7.95 6.43 -14.37
C ASP A 68 7.11 6.28 -13.13
N LEU A 69 6.01 5.52 -13.22
CA LEU A 69 5.13 5.29 -12.08
C LEU A 69 5.85 4.52 -10.96
N VAL A 70 6.53 3.43 -11.31
CA VAL A 70 7.28 2.64 -10.33
C VAL A 70 8.39 3.47 -9.69
N GLU A 71 9.07 4.29 -10.48
CA GLU A 71 10.11 5.17 -9.96
C GLU A 71 9.51 6.20 -9.00
N SER A 72 8.34 6.75 -9.31
CA SER A 72 7.68 7.69 -8.41
C SER A 72 7.31 7.02 -7.08
N PHE A 73 6.88 5.77 -7.12
CA PHE A 73 6.57 5.02 -5.89
C PHE A 73 7.83 4.77 -5.07
N TYR A 74 8.93 4.45 -5.73
CA TYR A 74 10.21 4.31 -5.05
C TYR A 74 10.59 5.62 -4.31
N LEU A 75 10.45 6.74 -4.98
CA LEU A 75 10.81 8.05 -4.41
C LEU A 75 9.86 8.49 -3.30
N LEU A 76 8.59 8.11 -3.38
CA LEU A 76 7.59 8.52 -2.39
C LEU A 76 7.55 7.62 -1.16
N SER A 77 8.16 6.44 -1.22
CA SER A 77 8.13 5.48 -0.12
C SER A 77 9.42 5.49 0.67
N GLU A 78 9.35 4.94 1.88
CA GLU A 78 10.56 4.53 2.59
C GLU A 78 10.81 3.07 2.23
N ILE A 79 12.05 2.73 1.87
CA ILE A 79 12.42 1.37 1.49
C ILE A 79 13.05 0.67 2.68
N ILE A 80 12.43 -0.44 3.09
CA ILE A 80 12.93 -1.30 4.18
C ILE A 80 13.09 -2.70 3.62
N GLU A 81 14.23 -3.33 3.85
CA GLU A 81 14.44 -4.69 3.40
C GLU A 81 13.86 -5.69 4.40
N PRO A 82 13.29 -6.81 3.91
CA PRO A 82 12.65 -7.79 4.78
C PRO A 82 13.61 -8.44 5.76
N ILE A 83 13.10 -8.76 6.95
CA ILE A 83 13.76 -9.64 7.90
C ILE A 83 12.99 -10.96 7.86
N PRO A 84 13.66 -12.13 7.83
CA PRO A 84 12.95 -13.41 7.83
C PRO A 84 12.00 -13.53 9.02
N SER A 85 10.74 -13.87 8.75
CA SER A 85 9.74 -14.05 9.81
C SER A 85 9.88 -15.39 10.51
N GLU A 86 10.26 -16.41 9.74
CA GLU A 86 10.33 -17.79 10.21
C GLU A 86 9.03 -18.23 10.90
N ASP A 87 7.90 -17.62 10.48
CA ASP A 87 6.60 -17.92 11.10
C ASP A 87 6.07 -19.24 10.53
N PRO A 88 5.93 -20.28 11.38
CA PRO A 88 5.49 -21.59 10.91
C PRO A 88 4.01 -21.61 10.50
N THR A 89 3.25 -20.58 10.84
CA THR A 89 1.83 -20.51 10.48
C THR A 89 1.61 -19.85 9.13
N LEU A 90 2.64 -19.28 8.51
CA LEU A 90 2.53 -18.73 7.18
C LEU A 90 2.40 -19.86 6.17
N ARG A 91 1.28 -19.89 5.42
CA ARG A 91 0.95 -21.01 4.55
C ARG A 91 1.64 -20.95 3.20
N ASP A 92 1.78 -19.77 2.65
CA ASP A 92 2.43 -19.58 1.35
C ASP A 92 3.81 -18.94 1.56
N ILE A 93 4.85 -19.71 1.24
CA ILE A 93 6.22 -19.22 1.40
C ILE A 93 6.51 -18.03 0.48
N GLY A 94 5.73 -17.87 -0.60
CA GLY A 94 5.84 -16.70 -1.47
C GLY A 94 5.48 -15.39 -0.78
N ASP A 95 4.74 -15.46 0.33
CA ASP A 95 4.36 -14.29 1.13
C ASP A 95 5.43 -13.91 2.16
N GLU A 96 6.45 -14.72 2.32
CA GLU A 96 7.51 -14.48 3.30
C GLU A 96 8.17 -13.11 3.16
N PRO A 97 8.54 -12.64 1.95
CA PRO A 97 9.17 -11.33 1.84
C PRO A 97 8.25 -10.19 2.26
N VAL A 98 6.94 -10.32 2.07
CA VAL A 98 5.97 -9.30 2.49
C VAL A 98 5.84 -9.30 4.01
N LEU A 99 5.69 -10.47 4.61
CA LEU A 99 5.65 -10.58 6.07
C LEU A 99 6.97 -10.10 6.68
N GLY A 100 8.08 -10.44 6.07
CA GLY A 100 9.40 -9.99 6.50
C GLY A 100 9.55 -8.46 6.44
N THR A 101 8.94 -7.82 5.45
CA THR A 101 8.91 -6.36 5.36
C THR A 101 8.14 -5.78 6.56
N LEU A 102 7.01 -6.37 6.90
CA LEU A 102 6.22 -5.96 8.06
C LEU A 102 7.03 -6.08 9.35
N ILE A 103 7.73 -7.19 9.54
CA ILE A 103 8.54 -7.40 10.73
C ILE A 103 9.66 -6.38 10.80
N ALA A 104 10.37 -6.14 9.69
CA ALA A 104 11.42 -5.13 9.64
C ALA A 104 10.87 -3.74 10.00
N ALA A 105 9.71 -3.38 9.46
CA ALA A 105 9.10 -2.08 9.73
C ALA A 105 8.66 -1.95 11.19
N LYS A 106 8.14 -3.02 11.79
CA LYS A 106 7.77 -3.01 13.20
C LYS A 106 8.97 -2.76 14.11
N HIS A 107 10.13 -3.23 13.72
CA HIS A 107 11.37 -3.05 14.49
C HIS A 107 12.08 -1.73 14.19
N SER A 108 11.59 -0.95 13.21
CA SER A 108 12.17 0.35 12.91
C SER A 108 11.78 1.39 13.96
N ALA A 109 12.50 2.51 13.99
CA ALA A 109 12.27 3.57 14.98
C ALA A 109 10.85 4.15 14.91
N GLU A 110 10.31 4.30 13.70
CA GLU A 110 8.97 4.86 13.49
C GLU A 110 7.86 3.82 13.66
N GLY A 111 8.20 2.52 13.69
CA GLY A 111 7.21 1.46 13.75
C GLY A 111 6.37 1.36 12.48
N ILE A 112 5.22 0.70 12.59
CA ILE A 112 4.28 0.53 11.48
C ILE A 112 2.87 0.36 12.03
N ASP A 113 1.89 0.95 11.36
CA ASP A 113 0.51 0.82 11.79
C ASP A 113 -0.18 -0.39 11.16
N TYR A 114 0.02 -0.61 9.85
CA TYR A 114 -0.64 -1.71 9.14
C TYR A 114 0.18 -2.23 7.98
N LEU A 115 -0.05 -3.51 7.67
CA LEU A 115 0.17 -4.08 6.34
C LEU A 115 -1.20 -4.21 5.67
N ILE A 116 -1.40 -3.54 4.55
CA ILE A 116 -2.65 -3.58 3.81
C ILE A 116 -2.50 -4.61 2.68
N THR A 117 -3.31 -5.65 2.72
CA THR A 117 -3.23 -6.76 1.76
C THR A 117 -4.59 -7.37 1.49
N GLY A 118 -4.75 -7.96 0.32
CA GLY A 118 -5.90 -8.80 0.00
C GLY A 118 -5.59 -10.29 0.04
N ASP A 119 -4.35 -10.66 0.35
CA ASP A 119 -3.93 -12.06 0.37
C ASP A 119 -4.48 -12.78 1.58
N GLN A 120 -5.25 -13.85 1.34
CA GLN A 120 -5.93 -14.58 2.40
C GLN A 120 -4.95 -15.22 3.38
N ASP A 121 -3.83 -15.73 2.91
CA ASP A 121 -2.85 -16.37 3.80
C ASP A 121 -2.21 -15.37 4.76
N LEU A 122 -1.98 -14.13 4.30
CA LEU A 122 -1.50 -13.07 5.19
C LEU A 122 -2.61 -12.60 6.13
N LEU A 123 -3.83 -12.47 5.63
CA LEU A 123 -4.97 -12.03 6.46
C LEU A 123 -5.27 -12.99 7.60
N GLU A 124 -4.99 -14.27 7.43
CA GLU A 124 -5.15 -15.26 8.51
C GLU A 124 -4.22 -14.98 9.68
N LEU A 125 -3.17 -14.18 9.49
CA LEU A 125 -2.23 -13.79 10.54
C LEU A 125 -2.63 -12.48 11.23
N ALA A 126 -3.80 -11.92 10.92
CA ALA A 126 -4.22 -10.62 11.44
C ALA A 126 -4.38 -10.58 12.96
N GLY A 127 -4.61 -11.72 13.60
CA GLY A 127 -4.64 -11.79 15.07
C GLY A 127 -3.27 -11.68 15.73
N LYS A 128 -2.21 -11.85 14.96
CA LYS A 128 -0.83 -11.88 15.41
C LYS A 128 -0.06 -10.64 14.98
N TYR A 129 -0.40 -10.08 13.82
CA TYR A 129 0.26 -8.92 13.22
C TYR A 129 -0.80 -7.89 12.79
N PRO A 130 -0.42 -6.61 12.63
CA PRO A 130 -1.37 -5.58 12.21
C PRO A 130 -1.63 -5.65 10.70
N ILE A 131 -2.35 -6.66 10.26
CA ILE A 131 -2.68 -6.91 8.86
C ILE A 131 -4.16 -6.61 8.62
N ILE A 132 -4.47 -5.87 7.55
CA ILE A 132 -5.82 -5.39 7.31
C ILE A 132 -6.14 -5.40 5.81
N LYS A 133 -7.41 -5.65 5.48
CA LYS A 133 -7.90 -5.56 4.09
C LYS A 133 -8.01 -4.11 3.64
N PRO A 134 -7.87 -3.83 2.33
CA PRO A 134 -8.08 -2.47 1.82
C PRO A 134 -9.45 -1.88 2.20
N ALA A 135 -10.52 -2.65 2.04
CA ALA A 135 -11.87 -2.17 2.36
C ALA A 135 -12.00 -1.80 3.84
N LYS A 136 -11.44 -2.61 4.72
CA LYS A 136 -11.49 -2.36 6.16
C LYS A 136 -10.65 -1.16 6.55
N PHE A 137 -9.46 -1.05 5.96
CA PHE A 137 -8.59 0.11 6.18
C PHE A 137 -9.33 1.40 5.77
N TRP A 138 -9.93 1.39 4.61
CA TRP A 138 -10.63 2.57 4.10
C TRP A 138 -11.84 2.91 4.97
N GLU A 139 -12.59 1.89 5.40
CA GLU A 139 -13.73 2.09 6.31
C GLU A 139 -13.31 2.80 7.59
N LEU A 140 -12.20 2.37 8.20
CA LEU A 140 -11.73 2.92 9.47
C LEU A 140 -11.05 4.27 9.32
N HIS A 141 -10.41 4.54 8.18
CA HIS A 141 -9.50 5.66 8.02
C HIS A 141 -9.83 6.55 6.81
N ALA A 142 -11.04 6.47 6.26
CA ALA A 142 -11.42 7.32 5.11
C ALA A 142 -11.27 8.81 5.42
N GLY A 143 -11.29 9.18 6.71
CA GLY A 143 -11.07 10.55 7.14
C GLY A 143 -9.70 11.12 6.81
N ILE A 144 -8.70 10.26 6.56
CA ILE A 144 -7.36 10.72 6.18
C ILE A 144 -7.38 11.51 4.86
N LYS A 145 -8.34 11.22 3.98
CA LYS A 145 -8.49 11.92 2.71
C LYS A 145 -9.32 13.20 2.86
N SER A 146 -9.91 13.43 4.02
CA SER A 146 -10.83 14.54 4.21
C SER A 146 -10.15 15.89 4.25
N GLU A 147 -8.86 15.99 4.62
CA GLU A 147 -8.19 17.28 4.71
C GLU A 147 -8.11 18.01 3.37
N PRO A 148 -7.63 17.39 2.28
CA PRO A 148 -7.71 18.02 0.96
C PRO A 148 -9.14 18.28 0.55
N ASP A 149 -10.04 17.35 0.83
CA ASP A 149 -11.45 17.50 0.51
C ASP A 149 -12.11 18.60 1.34
N ALA A 150 -11.70 18.77 2.59
CA ALA A 150 -12.23 19.84 3.43
C ALA A 150 -11.86 21.19 2.87
N GLN A 151 -10.64 21.37 2.38
CA GLN A 151 -10.24 22.61 1.71
C GLN A 151 -11.06 22.85 0.45
N ASN A 152 -11.28 21.81 -0.33
CA ASN A 152 -12.12 21.91 -1.52
C ASN A 152 -13.55 22.27 -1.17
N ARG A 153 -14.07 21.71 -0.08
CA ARG A 153 -15.42 22.04 0.36
C ARG A 153 -15.54 23.49 0.82
N LEU A 154 -14.52 24.02 1.47
CA LEU A 154 -14.51 25.42 1.86
C LEU A 154 -14.55 26.32 0.64
N HIS A 155 -13.77 25.99 -0.38
CA HIS A 155 -13.83 26.74 -1.65
C HIS A 155 -15.16 26.53 -2.36
N GLY A 156 -15.69 25.31 -2.31
CA GLY A 156 -16.99 25.00 -2.89
C GLY A 156 -18.15 25.73 -2.26
N LYS A 157 -18.07 26.00 -0.97
CA LYS A 157 -19.12 26.71 -0.26
C LYS A 157 -19.23 28.17 -0.66
N SER A 158 -18.19 28.72 -1.23
CA SER A 158 -18.19 30.09 -1.72
C SER A 158 -18.96 30.26 -3.03
N LYS A 159 -19.36 29.17 -3.62
CA LYS A 159 -20.22 29.20 -4.81
C LYS A 159 -21.68 29.44 -4.41
#